data_a7003140a0f18a27024714ca05ecc773
#
_entry.id   a7003140a0f18a27024714ca05ecc773
#
_cell.length_a   1.000
_cell.length_b   1.000
_cell.length_c   1.000
_cell.angle_alpha   90.00
_cell.angle_beta   90.00
_cell.angle_gamma   90.00
#
_symmetry.space_group_name_H-M   'P 1'
#
loop_
_entity.id
_entity.type
_entity.pdbx_description
1 polymer ?
#
loop_
_entity_poly.entity_id
_entity_poly.type
_entity_poly.pdbx_seq_one_letter_code
_entity_poly.pdbx_strand_id
1 'polypeptide(L)'
;AGAAANDILPGESKLFIADPGENLLERFHTLAESRKIQLIFYRVKRRPNENNEVIQDAELRAYTASFKAWAESKGHVLLDETEDPRLTLSMYHDGDHLGKNAMETYTRMFLERVKPWLPLPPASPEPKP
;
A
#
# COMPACT_ATOMS: atom_id res chain seq x y z
N ALA A 1 -27.47 5.04 -4.14
CA ALA A 1 -26.47 4.00 -4.37
C ALA A 1 -25.68 3.83 -3.08
N GLY A 2 -25.86 2.70 -2.38
CA GLY A 2 -25.21 2.45 -1.11
C GLY A 2 -23.71 2.48 -1.27
N ALA A 3 -23.02 3.22 -0.37
CA ALA A 3 -21.61 2.99 -0.14
C ALA A 3 -21.43 1.49 0.10
N ALA A 4 -20.58 0.83 -0.67
CA ALA A 4 -20.17 -0.52 -0.33
C ALA A 4 -19.59 -0.42 1.08
N ALA A 5 -20.34 -0.94 2.07
CA ALA A 5 -19.80 -1.17 3.38
C ALA A 5 -18.51 -1.95 3.14
N ASN A 6 -17.43 -1.52 3.75
CA ASN A 6 -16.24 -2.37 3.84
C ASN A 6 -16.70 -3.59 4.62
N ASP A 7 -17.10 -4.63 3.88
CA ASP A 7 -17.39 -5.93 4.46
C ASP A 7 -16.07 -6.52 4.96
N ILE A 8 -15.64 -6.02 6.12
CA ILE A 8 -14.72 -6.78 6.94
C ILE A 8 -15.56 -7.94 7.45
N LEU A 9 -15.26 -9.11 6.93
CA LEU A 9 -15.95 -10.32 7.37
C LEU A 9 -15.87 -10.44 8.89
N PRO A 10 -16.96 -10.82 9.56
CA PRO A 10 -16.95 -11.03 11.00
C PRO A 10 -15.80 -11.97 11.39
N GLY A 11 -14.84 -11.48 12.16
CA GLY A 11 -13.66 -12.23 12.59
C GLY A 11 -12.32 -11.76 12.01
N GLU A 12 -12.29 -10.83 11.04
CA GLU A 12 -11.05 -10.29 10.45
C GLU A 12 -10.51 -9.04 11.17
N SER A 13 -11.18 -8.59 12.20
CA SER A 13 -10.83 -7.36 12.95
C SER A 13 -9.71 -7.54 13.98
N LYS A 14 -8.89 -8.57 13.85
CA LYS A 14 -7.77 -8.80 14.75
C LYS A 14 -6.58 -7.94 14.35
N LEU A 15 -5.79 -7.51 15.34
CA LEU A 15 -4.46 -6.95 15.08
C LEU A 15 -3.66 -7.90 14.20
N PHE A 16 -2.86 -7.33 13.29
CA PHE A 16 -1.98 -8.13 12.46
C PHE A 16 -1.01 -8.93 13.33
N ILE A 17 -1.02 -10.24 13.16
CA ILE A 17 -0.10 -11.17 13.80
C ILE A 17 0.68 -11.88 12.69
N ALA A 18 2.01 -11.75 12.71
CA ALA A 18 2.88 -12.42 11.78
C ALA A 18 3.09 -13.89 12.22
N ASP A 19 2.05 -14.69 12.04
CA ASP A 19 2.10 -16.13 12.33
C ASP A 19 2.24 -16.92 11.02
N PRO A 20 3.33 -17.69 10.83
CA PRO A 20 3.50 -18.53 9.65
C PRO A 20 2.40 -19.58 9.46
N GLY A 21 1.68 -19.93 10.50
CA GLY A 21 0.51 -20.82 10.43
C GLY A 21 -0.77 -20.13 9.93
N GLU A 22 -0.90 -18.83 10.18
CA GLU A 22 -2.09 -18.04 9.81
C GLU A 22 -1.90 -17.25 8.50
N ASN A 23 -0.70 -16.82 8.19
CA ASN A 23 -0.41 -16.08 6.97
C ASN A 23 0.98 -16.37 6.40
N LEU A 24 1.19 -16.03 5.15
CA LEU A 24 2.44 -16.29 4.44
C LEU A 24 3.49 -15.18 4.60
N LEU A 25 3.19 -14.08 5.29
CA LEU A 25 4.04 -12.90 5.31
C LEU A 25 5.38 -13.16 6.01
N GLU A 26 5.39 -13.95 7.08
CA GLU A 26 6.64 -14.34 7.73
C GLU A 26 7.53 -15.20 6.83
N ARG A 27 6.92 -16.04 5.98
CA ARG A 27 7.65 -16.83 4.99
C ARG A 27 8.21 -15.94 3.88
N PHE A 28 7.44 -14.97 3.40
CA PHE A 28 7.93 -13.98 2.44
C PHE A 28 9.07 -13.15 3.01
N HIS A 29 8.96 -12.73 4.29
CA HIS A 29 10.05 -12.03 4.96
C HIS A 29 11.32 -12.89 4.99
N THR A 30 11.23 -14.14 5.48
CA THR A 30 12.38 -15.05 5.56
C THR A 30 13.05 -15.24 4.20
N LEU A 31 12.25 -15.41 3.14
CA LEU A 31 12.77 -15.54 1.77
C LEU A 31 13.45 -14.25 1.29
N ALA A 32 12.83 -13.10 1.52
CA ALA A 32 13.37 -11.80 1.15
C ALA A 32 14.69 -11.52 1.88
N GLU A 33 14.73 -11.79 3.19
CA GLU A 33 15.94 -11.63 4.02
C GLU A 33 17.09 -12.51 3.51
N SER A 34 16.82 -13.78 3.21
CA SER A 34 17.83 -14.70 2.69
C SER A 34 18.44 -14.25 1.36
N ARG A 35 17.73 -13.41 0.61
CA ARG A 35 18.16 -12.86 -0.68
C ARG A 35 18.53 -11.38 -0.62
N LYS A 36 18.52 -10.78 0.56
CA LYS A 36 18.79 -9.34 0.77
C LYS A 36 17.84 -8.43 -0.02
N ILE A 37 16.57 -8.82 -0.08
CA ILE A 37 15.51 -8.07 -0.76
C ILE A 37 14.71 -7.31 0.29
N GLN A 38 14.57 -5.99 0.11
CA GLN A 38 13.61 -5.19 0.87
C GLN A 38 12.23 -5.30 0.21
N LEU A 39 11.21 -5.62 1.00
CA LEU A 39 9.83 -5.62 0.53
C LEU A 39 9.21 -4.24 0.72
N ILE A 40 8.48 -3.81 -0.28
CA ILE A 40 7.61 -2.63 -0.21
C ILE A 40 6.18 -3.11 -0.30
N PHE A 41 5.47 -3.06 0.81
CA PHE A 41 4.04 -3.31 0.84
C PHE A 41 3.32 -2.02 0.45
N TYR A 42 2.33 -2.15 -0.41
CA TYR A 42 1.61 -1.00 -0.93
C TYR A 42 0.12 -1.17 -0.71
N ARG A 43 -0.48 -0.25 0.07
CA ARG A 43 -1.90 -0.21 0.31
C ARG A 43 -2.54 0.84 -0.57
N VAL A 44 -3.30 0.39 -1.55
CA VAL A 44 -4.01 1.28 -2.48
C VAL A 44 -5.23 1.91 -1.80
N LYS A 45 -5.53 3.15 -2.16
CA LYS A 45 -6.74 3.82 -1.70
C LYS A 45 -7.95 3.20 -2.37
N ARG A 46 -8.90 2.75 -1.58
CA ARG A 46 -10.21 2.34 -2.08
C ARG A 46 -10.97 3.54 -2.62
N ARG A 47 -11.97 3.28 -3.47
CA ARG A 47 -12.85 4.34 -3.98
C ARG A 47 -13.41 5.17 -2.84
N PRO A 48 -13.14 6.48 -2.80
CA PRO A 48 -13.67 7.35 -1.76
C PRO A 48 -15.16 7.65 -1.96
N ASN A 49 -15.78 8.18 -0.94
CA ASN A 49 -17.15 8.70 -0.99
C ASN A 49 -17.22 10.03 -1.76
N GLU A 50 -18.39 10.66 -1.80
CA GLU A 50 -18.63 11.94 -2.48
C GLU A 50 -17.82 13.10 -1.86
N ASN A 51 -17.36 12.97 -0.62
CA ASN A 51 -16.47 13.92 0.05
C ASN A 51 -14.98 13.61 -0.16
N ASN A 52 -14.65 12.67 -1.02
CA ASN A 52 -13.29 12.17 -1.27
C ASN A 52 -12.63 11.49 -0.05
N GLU A 53 -13.44 10.97 0.86
CA GLU A 53 -13.01 10.29 2.08
C GLU A 53 -13.15 8.77 1.95
N VAL A 54 -12.22 8.04 2.50
CA VAL A 54 -12.33 6.59 2.74
C VAL A 54 -12.61 6.38 4.21
N ILE A 55 -13.80 5.88 4.51
CA ILE A 55 -14.19 5.59 5.89
C ILE A 55 -13.49 4.31 6.33
N GLN A 56 -12.75 4.40 7.42
CA GLN A 56 -12.08 3.28 8.06
C GLN A 56 -12.54 3.19 9.50
N ASP A 57 -12.94 2.01 9.94
CA ASP A 57 -13.22 1.79 11.35
C ASP A 57 -11.92 1.75 12.19
N ALA A 58 -12.08 1.74 13.51
CA ALA A 58 -10.96 1.75 14.44
C ALA A 58 -10.13 0.45 14.35
N GLU A 59 -10.78 -0.68 14.07
CA GLU A 59 -10.14 -1.99 13.99
C GLU A 59 -9.23 -2.09 12.76
N LEU A 60 -9.71 -1.63 11.60
CA LEU A 60 -8.91 -1.60 10.38
C LEU A 60 -7.70 -0.67 10.52
N ARG A 61 -7.89 0.50 11.18
CA ARG A 61 -6.77 1.38 11.47
C ARG A 61 -5.73 0.72 12.40
N ALA A 62 -6.20 0.06 13.46
CA ALA A 62 -5.32 -0.66 14.39
C ALA A 62 -4.58 -1.82 13.69
N TYR A 63 -5.26 -2.58 12.85
CA TYR A 63 -4.66 -3.63 12.05
C TYR A 63 -3.56 -3.07 11.13
N THR A 64 -3.87 -2.02 10.38
CA THR A 64 -2.90 -1.38 9.46
C THR A 64 -1.69 -0.85 10.21
N ALA A 65 -1.89 -0.22 11.38
CA ALA A 65 -0.81 0.27 12.22
C ALA A 65 0.08 -0.87 12.74
N SER A 66 -0.50 -1.98 13.18
CA SER A 66 0.24 -3.16 13.63
C SER A 66 1.01 -3.83 12.50
N PHE A 67 0.43 -3.92 11.31
CA PHE A 67 1.11 -4.42 10.12
C PHE A 67 2.29 -3.53 9.72
N LYS A 68 2.11 -2.21 9.74
CA LYS A 68 3.18 -1.25 9.49
C LYS A 68 4.34 -1.44 10.46
N ALA A 69 4.05 -1.52 11.76
CA ALA A 69 5.06 -1.74 12.80
C ALA A 69 5.83 -3.06 12.60
N TRP A 70 5.13 -4.13 12.22
CA TRP A 70 5.77 -5.40 11.90
C TRP A 70 6.70 -5.26 10.68
N ALA A 71 6.23 -4.69 9.57
CA ALA A 71 7.02 -4.52 8.36
C ALA A 71 8.30 -3.71 8.64
N GLU A 72 8.18 -2.57 9.34
CA GLU A 72 9.30 -1.73 9.73
C GLU A 72 10.29 -2.46 10.66
N SER A 73 9.81 -3.27 11.61
CA SER A 73 10.65 -4.08 12.48
C SER A 73 11.49 -5.12 11.74
N LYS A 74 11.04 -5.51 10.54
CA LYS A 74 11.72 -6.45 9.64
C LYS A 74 12.55 -5.76 8.55
N GLY A 75 12.69 -4.44 8.60
CA GLY A 75 13.42 -3.67 7.59
C GLY A 75 12.67 -3.50 6.27
N HIS A 76 11.36 -3.73 6.27
CA HIS A 76 10.47 -3.53 5.14
C HIS A 76 9.72 -2.21 5.25
N VAL A 77 8.90 -1.89 4.27
CA VAL A 77 8.17 -0.62 4.19
C VAL A 77 6.70 -0.89 3.89
N LEU A 78 5.79 -0.21 4.57
CA LEU A 78 4.40 -0.09 4.17
C LEU A 78 4.13 1.33 3.68
N LEU A 79 3.76 1.46 2.42
CA LEU A 79 3.28 2.70 1.81
C LEU A 79 1.74 2.63 1.77
N ASP A 80 1.08 3.54 2.47
CA ASP A 80 -0.39 3.60 2.55
C ASP A 80 -0.88 4.90 1.91
N GLU A 81 -1.65 4.80 0.84
CA GLU A 81 -2.20 5.95 0.14
C GLU A 81 -3.66 6.27 0.52
N THR A 82 -4.20 5.58 1.53
CA THR A 82 -5.61 5.72 1.92
C THR A 82 -6.00 7.18 2.19
N GLU A 83 -5.13 7.95 2.81
CA GLU A 83 -5.36 9.36 3.15
C GLU A 83 -4.80 10.34 2.10
N ASP A 84 -4.33 9.88 0.94
CA ASP A 84 -3.81 10.79 -0.09
C ASP A 84 -4.95 11.64 -0.68
N PRO A 85 -4.93 12.97 -0.49
CA PRO A 85 -6.01 13.85 -0.94
C PRO A 85 -6.05 14.00 -2.47
N ARG A 86 -4.98 13.61 -3.18
CA ARG A 86 -4.91 13.67 -4.64
C ARG A 86 -5.76 12.58 -5.30
N LEU A 87 -6.06 11.49 -4.57
CA LEU A 87 -6.90 10.40 -5.05
C LEU A 87 -8.36 10.72 -4.75
N THR A 88 -9.02 11.34 -5.71
CA THR A 88 -10.41 11.78 -5.61
C THR A 88 -11.38 10.81 -6.28
N LEU A 89 -12.66 10.90 -5.94
CA LEU A 89 -13.72 10.05 -6.52
C LEU A 89 -13.73 10.09 -8.05
N SER A 90 -13.46 11.25 -8.65
CA SER A 90 -13.44 11.42 -10.10
C SER A 90 -12.40 10.58 -10.84
N MET A 91 -11.40 10.06 -10.13
CA MET A 91 -10.37 9.18 -10.70
C MET A 91 -10.84 7.72 -10.82
N TYR A 92 -11.94 7.36 -10.17
CA TYR A 92 -12.47 5.99 -10.15
C TYR A 92 -13.58 5.84 -11.18
N HIS A 93 -13.56 4.73 -11.91
CA HIS A 93 -14.56 4.41 -12.93
C HIS A 93 -15.70 3.60 -12.34
N ASP A 94 -15.38 2.45 -11.80
CA ASP A 94 -16.32 1.56 -11.11
C ASP A 94 -15.63 0.88 -9.93
N GLY A 95 -16.40 0.55 -8.89
CA GLY A 95 -15.84 -0.07 -7.69
C GLY A 95 -14.51 0.60 -7.29
N ASP A 96 -13.48 -0.18 -7.05
CA ASP A 96 -12.15 0.28 -6.69
C ASP A 96 -11.20 0.45 -7.91
N HIS A 97 -11.75 0.48 -9.14
CA HIS A 97 -10.97 0.58 -10.36
C HIS A 97 -10.79 2.04 -10.80
N LEU A 98 -9.55 2.41 -11.06
CA LEU A 98 -9.24 3.72 -11.65
C LEU A 98 -9.69 3.80 -13.11
N GLY A 99 -10.23 4.95 -13.48
CA GLY A 99 -10.58 5.25 -14.85
C GLY A 99 -9.36 5.49 -15.75
N LYS A 100 -9.54 5.33 -17.05
CA LYS A 100 -8.46 5.58 -18.03
C LYS A 100 -7.90 7.01 -17.94
N ASN A 101 -8.75 7.98 -17.62
CA ASN A 101 -8.37 9.39 -17.44
C ASN A 101 -7.43 9.62 -16.24
N ALA A 102 -7.40 8.70 -15.29
CA ALA A 102 -6.58 8.80 -14.08
C ALA A 102 -5.24 8.05 -14.16
N MET A 103 -5.07 7.18 -15.14
CA MET A 103 -3.94 6.25 -15.19
C MET A 103 -2.57 6.93 -15.19
N GLU A 104 -2.39 7.98 -15.99
CA GLU A 104 -1.12 8.69 -16.06
C GLU A 104 -0.81 9.41 -14.74
N THR A 105 -1.80 10.12 -14.21
CA THR A 105 -1.67 10.83 -12.93
C THR A 105 -1.36 9.87 -11.80
N TYR A 106 -2.08 8.75 -11.71
CA TYR A 106 -1.84 7.73 -10.70
C TYR A 106 -0.45 7.10 -10.81
N THR A 107 -0.02 6.76 -12.03
CA THR A 107 1.32 6.19 -12.25
C THR A 107 2.42 7.13 -11.76
N ARG A 108 2.28 8.43 -12.02
CA ARG A 108 3.21 9.44 -11.52
C ARG A 108 3.24 9.50 -9.99
N MET A 109 2.07 9.52 -9.36
CA MET A 109 1.95 9.51 -7.90
C MET A 109 2.57 8.25 -7.28
N PHE A 110 2.31 7.10 -7.88
CA PHE A 110 2.90 5.83 -7.45
C PHE A 110 4.44 5.88 -7.52
N LEU A 111 5.00 6.32 -8.64
CA LEU A 111 6.44 6.44 -8.81
C LEU A 111 7.07 7.43 -7.81
N GLU A 112 6.42 8.55 -7.54
CA GLU A 112 6.88 9.50 -6.51
C GLU A 112 6.97 8.85 -5.13
N ARG A 113 6.00 8.00 -4.77
CA ARG A 113 5.98 7.31 -3.47
C ARG A 113 7.04 6.25 -3.34
N VAL A 114 7.26 5.45 -4.38
CA VAL A 114 8.20 4.32 -4.31
C VAL A 114 9.64 4.75 -4.57
N LYS A 115 9.85 5.85 -5.28
CA LYS A 115 11.18 6.34 -5.67
C LYS A 115 12.20 6.40 -4.52
N PRO A 116 11.86 6.89 -3.30
CA PRO A 116 12.81 6.93 -2.18
C PRO A 116 13.36 5.56 -1.77
N TRP A 117 12.64 4.49 -2.12
CA TRP A 117 12.93 3.11 -1.73
C TRP A 117 13.55 2.29 -2.86
N LEU A 118 13.66 2.87 -4.06
CA LEU A 118 14.30 2.20 -5.19
C LEU A 118 15.83 2.40 -5.11
N PRO A 119 16.60 1.39 -5.52
CA PRO A 119 18.05 1.56 -5.63
C PRO A 119 18.34 2.68 -6.63
N LEU A 120 19.30 3.52 -6.29
CA LEU A 120 19.78 4.54 -7.23
C LEU A 120 20.31 3.85 -8.48
N PRO A 121 19.99 4.35 -9.68
CA PRO A 121 20.63 3.86 -10.90
C PRO A 121 22.15 4.00 -10.76
N PRO A 122 22.94 3.07 -11.30
CA PRO A 122 24.38 3.22 -11.32
C PRO A 122 24.73 4.56 -11.96
N ALA A 123 25.68 5.26 -11.37
CA ALA A 123 26.16 6.53 -11.93
C ALA A 123 26.52 6.31 -13.40
N SER A 124 25.98 7.16 -14.28
CA SER A 124 26.36 7.12 -15.69
C SER A 124 27.88 7.23 -15.78
N PRO A 125 28.57 6.40 -16.59
CA PRO A 125 30.00 6.56 -16.75
C PRO A 125 30.30 7.98 -17.21
N GLU A 126 31.18 8.67 -16.49
CA GLU A 126 31.63 9.99 -16.92
C GLU A 126 32.12 9.92 -18.37
N PRO A 127 31.73 10.89 -19.21
CA PRO A 127 32.30 10.94 -20.57
C PRO A 127 33.82 11.01 -20.45
N LYS A 128 34.50 10.00 -21.00
CA LYS A 128 35.95 10.01 -21.08
C LYS A 128 36.38 11.23 -21.87
N PRO A 129 37.40 11.95 -21.38
CA PRO A 129 37.94 13.10 -22.08
C PRO A 129 38.47 12.75 -23.47
#